data_a60d3b13aea28b4889e1e5ca3ef1d609
#
_entry.id   a60d3b13aea28b4889e1e5ca3ef1d609
#
_cell.length_a   1.000
_cell.length_b   1.000
_cell.length_c   1.000
_cell.angle_alpha   90.00
_cell.angle_beta   90.00
_cell.angle_gamma   90.00
#
_symmetry.space_group_name_H-M   'P 1'
#
loop_
_entity.id
_entity.type
_entity.pdbx_description
1 polymer ?
#
loop_
_entity_poly.entity_id
_entity_poly.type
_entity_poly.pdbx_seq_one_letter_code
_entity_poly.pdbx_strand_id
1 'polypeptide(L)'
;MLRRVGETVDSKDAVVKIKDASFPTPFVSALEYNSPVHGNWNIVHTGMQVPESIQIYVCADNCMRGVVLTAAEMNAADRFSFVLVEEQNLLSGNLEDITIEGVTDVLNKRKDHPEAVLLFTVCLHHFVGSNLNYIYRELEHRFPDICFIRCYMDPIMQKHGLTPDQKLRKAMYDPLLGCEPDAKTVSVFGSDFVLDENSDIKRLLKRYDYKVLELPGCKTWQELLDMSRGCLFIDCYPAGKYGMEAQAGRLGRKSLYLPGSFDYDEIRKQLKQLTDALGLPELTEDELAREQESCEEALAKAKNLIGDMPVT
;
A
#
# COMPACT_ATOMS: atom_id res chain seq x y z
N MET A 1 -17.68 -13.73 -21.92
CA MET A 1 -17.83 -14.37 -23.24
C MET A 1 -17.05 -13.54 -24.25
N LEU A 2 -16.06 -14.11 -24.94
CA LEU A 2 -15.32 -13.38 -25.98
C LEU A 2 -16.22 -13.22 -27.21
N ARG A 3 -16.39 -11.98 -27.68
CA ARG A 3 -17.13 -11.66 -28.90
C ARG A 3 -16.17 -11.38 -30.04
N ARG A 4 -16.62 -11.61 -31.27
CA ARG A 4 -15.80 -11.34 -32.48
C ARG A 4 -15.73 -9.83 -32.70
N VAL A 5 -14.58 -9.37 -33.18
CA VAL A 5 -14.40 -7.98 -33.59
C VAL A 5 -15.41 -7.64 -34.69
N GLY A 6 -16.20 -6.59 -34.50
CA GLY A 6 -17.25 -6.15 -35.44
C GLY A 6 -18.66 -6.63 -35.13
N GLU A 7 -18.88 -7.47 -34.10
CA GLU A 7 -20.22 -7.76 -33.60
C GLU A 7 -20.83 -6.55 -32.90
N THR A 8 -22.06 -6.21 -33.27
CA THR A 8 -22.80 -5.11 -32.62
C THR A 8 -23.20 -5.56 -31.21
N VAL A 9 -22.81 -4.80 -30.21
CA VAL A 9 -23.18 -5.03 -28.82
C VAL A 9 -24.35 -4.12 -28.48
N ASP A 10 -25.45 -4.70 -27.93
CA ASP A 10 -26.52 -3.88 -27.39
C ASP A 10 -25.98 -3.10 -26.18
N SER A 11 -26.16 -1.80 -26.16
CA SER A 11 -25.75 -0.94 -25.04
C SER A 11 -26.34 -1.37 -23.70
N LYS A 12 -27.48 -2.06 -23.73
CA LYS A 12 -28.11 -2.63 -22.53
C LYS A 12 -27.28 -3.73 -21.87
N ASP A 13 -26.44 -4.43 -22.64
CA ASP A 13 -25.55 -5.47 -22.13
C ASP A 13 -24.35 -4.87 -21.37
N ALA A 14 -24.09 -3.58 -21.53
CA ALA A 14 -23.02 -2.85 -20.86
C ALA A 14 -23.49 -2.06 -19.61
N VAL A 15 -24.78 -2.16 -19.27
CA VAL A 15 -25.37 -1.41 -18.16
C VAL A 15 -25.88 -2.35 -17.09
N VAL A 16 -25.43 -2.16 -15.86
CA VAL A 16 -25.94 -2.85 -14.66
C VAL A 16 -26.56 -1.80 -13.74
N LYS A 17 -27.77 -2.05 -13.27
CA LYS A 17 -28.38 -1.19 -12.26
C LYS A 17 -27.65 -1.40 -10.94
N ILE A 18 -27.39 -0.32 -10.20
CA ILE A 18 -26.67 -0.37 -8.91
C ILE A 18 -27.30 -1.38 -7.94
N LYS A 19 -28.64 -1.46 -7.90
CA LYS A 19 -29.37 -2.43 -7.06
C LYS A 19 -29.13 -3.89 -7.44
N ASP A 20 -28.70 -4.16 -8.67
CA ASP A 20 -28.46 -5.50 -9.20
C ASP A 20 -26.95 -5.84 -9.21
N ALA A 21 -26.09 -4.86 -8.83
CA ALA A 21 -24.66 -5.05 -8.69
C ALA A 21 -24.35 -5.76 -7.36
N SER A 22 -23.49 -6.77 -7.42
CA SER A 22 -23.04 -7.52 -6.23
C SER A 22 -21.52 -7.65 -6.19
N PHE A 23 -20.94 -7.48 -5.00
CA PHE A 23 -19.53 -7.76 -4.78
C PHE A 23 -19.31 -9.27 -4.53
N PRO A 24 -18.15 -9.82 -4.92
CA PRO A 24 -16.98 -9.14 -5.51
C PRO A 24 -17.07 -8.90 -7.02
N THR A 25 -18.10 -9.34 -7.69
CA THR A 25 -18.21 -9.29 -9.16
C THR A 25 -19.42 -8.43 -9.58
N PRO A 26 -19.33 -7.09 -9.51
CA PRO A 26 -20.43 -6.20 -9.85
C PRO A 26 -20.83 -6.25 -11.32
N PHE A 27 -19.96 -6.76 -12.21
CA PHE A 27 -20.18 -6.88 -13.63
C PHE A 27 -20.01 -8.32 -14.12
N VAL A 28 -20.83 -8.73 -15.07
CA VAL A 28 -20.84 -10.10 -15.63
C VAL A 28 -19.76 -10.29 -16.72
N SER A 29 -18.89 -9.29 -16.99
CA SER A 29 -17.92 -9.34 -18.08
C SER A 29 -16.53 -8.82 -17.71
N ALA A 30 -15.59 -8.99 -18.63
CA ALA A 30 -14.15 -8.81 -18.49
C ALA A 30 -13.62 -7.42 -18.06
N LEU A 31 -14.46 -6.46 -17.75
CA LEU A 31 -14.05 -5.16 -17.19
C LEU A 31 -13.56 -5.27 -15.73
N GLU A 32 -13.77 -6.38 -15.08
CA GLU A 32 -13.25 -6.67 -13.75
C GLU A 32 -11.72 -6.58 -13.65
N TYR A 33 -11.00 -6.61 -14.78
CA TYR A 33 -9.55 -6.52 -14.83
C TYR A 33 -9.01 -5.10 -14.93
N ASN A 34 -9.83 -4.13 -15.23
CA ASN A 34 -9.41 -2.77 -15.48
C ASN A 34 -9.77 -1.82 -14.34
N SER A 35 -9.90 -2.36 -13.14
CA SER A 35 -10.04 -1.50 -11.96
C SER A 35 -8.84 -0.56 -11.86
N PRO A 36 -9.04 0.76 -11.79
CA PRO A 36 -7.96 1.73 -11.58
C PRO A 36 -7.14 1.45 -10.32
N VAL A 37 -7.77 0.82 -9.31
CA VAL A 37 -7.12 0.38 -8.06
C VAL A 37 -6.08 -0.72 -8.29
N HIS A 38 -6.13 -1.43 -9.40
CA HIS A 38 -5.11 -2.41 -9.80
C HIS A 38 -4.06 -1.82 -10.73
N GLY A 39 -4.13 -0.50 -11.00
CA GLY A 39 -3.16 0.21 -11.81
C GLY A 39 -1.78 0.28 -11.16
N ASN A 40 -0.75 0.44 -11.99
CA ASN A 40 0.63 0.51 -11.51
C ASN A 40 0.99 1.86 -10.86
N TRP A 41 0.12 2.84 -10.94
CA TRP A 41 0.42 4.20 -10.52
C TRP A 41 0.44 4.37 -9.02
N ASN A 42 -0.38 3.63 -8.28
CA ASN A 42 -0.39 3.63 -6.81
C ASN A 42 0.97 3.26 -6.23
N ILE A 43 1.72 2.37 -6.88
CA ILE A 43 2.99 1.87 -6.34
C ILE A 43 4.03 2.98 -6.18
N VAL A 44 3.99 4.02 -7.02
CA VAL A 44 4.88 5.18 -6.86
C VAL A 44 4.55 5.92 -5.55
N HIS A 45 3.28 6.26 -5.33
CA HIS A 45 2.83 6.94 -4.11
C HIS A 45 3.12 6.10 -2.86
N THR A 46 2.72 4.84 -2.89
CA THR A 46 2.94 3.91 -1.78
C THR A 46 4.41 3.75 -1.45
N GLY A 47 5.26 3.57 -2.48
CA GLY A 47 6.71 3.44 -2.28
C GLY A 47 7.37 4.70 -1.72
N MET A 48 6.83 5.89 -2.01
CA MET A 48 7.36 7.15 -1.46
C MET A 48 7.14 7.31 0.05
N GLN A 49 6.30 6.48 0.67
CA GLN A 49 6.11 6.45 2.13
C GLN A 49 7.34 5.89 2.86
N VAL A 50 8.22 5.15 2.19
CA VAL A 50 9.48 4.70 2.79
C VAL A 50 10.44 5.88 2.85
N PRO A 51 10.74 6.42 4.05
CA PRO A 51 11.60 7.59 4.17
C PRO A 51 13.06 7.24 3.86
N GLU A 52 13.84 8.25 3.50
CA GLU A 52 15.28 8.11 3.18
C GLU A 52 15.59 7.02 2.14
N SER A 53 14.63 6.78 1.26
CA SER A 53 14.72 5.79 0.20
C SER A 53 14.65 6.41 -1.19
N ILE A 54 15.08 5.65 -2.18
CA ILE A 54 14.86 5.92 -3.59
C ILE A 54 14.11 4.77 -4.27
N GLN A 55 13.45 5.07 -5.36
CA GLN A 55 12.83 4.06 -6.23
C GLN A 55 13.63 3.92 -7.51
N ILE A 56 14.03 2.70 -7.86
CA ILE A 56 14.70 2.40 -9.13
C ILE A 56 13.82 1.42 -9.91
N TYR A 57 13.46 1.80 -11.12
CA TYR A 57 12.65 1.01 -12.03
C TYR A 57 13.52 0.45 -13.15
N VAL A 58 13.55 -0.87 -13.29
CA VAL A 58 14.26 -1.55 -14.38
C VAL A 58 13.23 -2.01 -15.41
N CYS A 59 13.03 -1.21 -16.45
CA CYS A 59 11.93 -1.42 -17.37
C CYS A 59 12.19 -0.87 -18.78
N ALA A 60 11.33 -1.26 -19.72
CA ALA A 60 11.29 -0.65 -21.05
C ALA A 60 10.70 0.77 -20.97
N ASP A 61 11.04 1.60 -21.96
CA ASP A 61 10.62 3.00 -22.06
C ASP A 61 9.11 3.21 -21.89
N ASN A 62 8.30 2.40 -22.54
CA ASN A 62 6.84 2.51 -22.46
C ASN A 62 6.27 2.30 -21.05
N CYS A 63 6.96 1.56 -20.21
CA CYS A 63 6.52 1.28 -18.83
C CYS A 63 6.76 2.48 -17.88
N MET A 64 7.65 3.39 -18.24
CA MET A 64 8.09 4.48 -17.37
C MET A 64 7.19 5.70 -17.37
N ARG A 65 6.47 5.96 -18.48
CA ARG A 65 5.77 7.24 -18.69
C ARG A 65 4.90 7.66 -17.50
N GLY A 66 4.03 6.79 -17.03
CA GLY A 66 3.15 7.15 -15.93
C GLY A 66 3.88 7.23 -14.60
N VAL A 67 4.89 6.37 -14.39
CA VAL A 67 5.71 6.38 -13.17
C VAL A 67 6.48 7.70 -13.04
N VAL A 68 7.09 8.18 -14.14
CA VAL A 68 7.80 9.46 -14.21
C VAL A 68 6.85 10.63 -13.96
N LEU A 69 5.67 10.61 -14.59
CA LEU A 69 4.67 11.67 -14.40
C LEU A 69 4.22 11.74 -12.94
N THR A 70 3.95 10.61 -12.32
CA THR A 70 3.54 10.56 -10.92
C THR A 70 4.66 11.06 -9.99
N ALA A 71 5.91 10.68 -10.21
CA ALA A 71 7.05 11.18 -9.43
C ALA A 71 7.20 12.72 -9.58
N ALA A 72 6.96 13.26 -10.78
CA ALA A 72 6.98 14.69 -11.02
C ALA A 72 5.83 15.42 -10.32
N GLU A 73 4.61 14.88 -10.38
CA GLU A 73 3.43 15.42 -9.68
C GLU A 73 3.63 15.47 -8.16
N MET A 74 4.32 14.49 -7.60
CA MET A 74 4.68 14.43 -6.18
C MET A 74 5.87 15.33 -5.82
N ASN A 75 6.49 16.01 -6.78
CA ASN A 75 7.75 16.74 -6.60
C ASN A 75 8.87 15.86 -5.98
N ALA A 76 8.92 14.59 -6.37
CA ALA A 76 9.82 13.56 -5.85
C ALA A 76 10.75 12.99 -6.92
N ALA A 77 11.03 13.75 -7.98
CA ALA A 77 11.88 13.31 -9.09
C ALA A 77 13.32 12.97 -8.67
N ASP A 78 13.81 13.59 -7.60
CA ASP A 78 15.12 13.33 -7.01
C ASP A 78 15.20 11.96 -6.32
N ARG A 79 14.07 11.40 -5.90
CA ARG A 79 13.96 10.07 -5.29
C ARG A 79 13.65 8.97 -6.30
N PHE A 80 13.68 9.29 -7.58
CA PHE A 80 13.29 8.39 -8.64
C PHE A 80 14.43 8.20 -9.65
N SER A 81 14.70 6.97 -10.04
CA SER A 81 15.65 6.62 -11.09
C SER A 81 15.16 5.42 -11.89
N PHE A 82 15.72 5.21 -13.05
CA PHE A 82 15.38 4.07 -13.89
C PHE A 82 16.60 3.51 -14.62
N VAL A 83 16.53 2.24 -14.93
CA VAL A 83 17.44 1.51 -15.80
C VAL A 83 16.64 1.08 -17.02
N LEU A 84 17.03 1.60 -18.18
CA LEU A 84 16.34 1.31 -19.44
C LEU A 84 16.72 -0.08 -19.94
N VAL A 85 15.72 -0.89 -20.22
CA VAL A 85 15.85 -2.20 -20.87
C VAL A 85 15.43 -2.07 -22.33
N GLU A 86 16.37 -2.30 -23.23
CA GLU A 86 16.16 -2.32 -24.68
C GLU A 86 15.88 -3.74 -25.19
N GLU A 87 15.27 -3.84 -26.37
CA GLU A 87 14.97 -5.13 -27.00
C GLU A 87 16.22 -6.00 -27.16
N GLN A 88 17.35 -5.39 -27.49
CA GLN A 88 18.62 -6.10 -27.62
C GLN A 88 19.08 -6.77 -26.32
N ASN A 89 18.76 -6.19 -25.17
CA ASN A 89 19.08 -6.80 -23.88
C ASN A 89 18.30 -8.10 -23.64
N LEU A 90 17.04 -8.14 -24.10
CA LEU A 90 16.20 -9.33 -24.01
C LEU A 90 16.71 -10.42 -24.95
N LEU A 91 17.09 -10.05 -26.17
CA LEU A 91 17.60 -10.99 -27.17
C LEU A 91 18.95 -11.60 -26.78
N SER A 92 19.81 -10.82 -26.12
CA SER A 92 21.13 -11.29 -25.65
C SER A 92 21.08 -12.08 -24.34
N GLY A 93 19.91 -12.11 -23.66
CA GLY A 93 19.72 -12.85 -22.41
C GLY A 93 20.54 -12.32 -21.23
N ASN A 94 20.88 -11.02 -21.22
CA ASN A 94 21.72 -10.39 -20.19
C ASN A 94 20.95 -9.46 -19.24
N LEU A 95 19.65 -9.73 -19.02
CA LEU A 95 18.79 -8.85 -18.22
C LEU A 95 19.24 -8.75 -16.75
N GLU A 96 19.78 -9.82 -16.17
CA GLU A 96 20.36 -9.82 -14.84
C GLU A 96 21.54 -8.84 -14.75
N ASP A 97 22.47 -8.92 -15.69
CA ASP A 97 23.66 -8.06 -15.71
C ASP A 97 23.28 -6.60 -15.92
N ILE A 98 22.36 -6.32 -16.85
CA ILE A 98 21.84 -4.96 -17.08
C ILE A 98 21.18 -4.42 -15.81
N THR A 99 20.44 -5.24 -15.09
CA THR A 99 19.80 -4.83 -13.83
C THR A 99 20.85 -4.50 -12.78
N ILE A 100 21.81 -5.39 -12.56
CA ILE A 100 22.86 -5.21 -11.55
C ILE A 100 23.75 -4.00 -11.87
N GLU A 101 24.26 -3.94 -13.10
CA GLU A 101 25.16 -2.86 -13.50
C GLU A 101 24.46 -1.50 -13.58
N GLY A 102 23.20 -1.49 -14.08
CA GLY A 102 22.40 -0.28 -14.15
C GLY A 102 22.06 0.29 -12.77
N VAL A 103 21.66 -0.56 -11.83
CA VAL A 103 21.41 -0.14 -10.44
C VAL A 103 22.71 0.33 -9.77
N THR A 104 23.81 -0.39 -10.01
CA THR A 104 25.15 0.00 -9.51
C THR A 104 25.56 1.37 -10.03
N ASP A 105 25.38 1.64 -11.32
CA ASP A 105 25.68 2.92 -11.96
C ASP A 105 24.84 4.06 -11.38
N VAL A 106 23.54 3.83 -11.19
CA VAL A 106 22.63 4.80 -10.55
C VAL A 106 23.13 5.16 -9.16
N LEU A 107 23.41 4.18 -8.32
CA LEU A 107 23.84 4.39 -6.94
C LEU A 107 25.22 5.10 -6.86
N ASN A 108 26.17 4.71 -7.70
CA ASN A 108 27.50 5.32 -7.73
C ASN A 108 27.50 6.78 -8.21
N LYS A 109 26.52 7.19 -9.01
CA LYS A 109 26.37 8.58 -9.49
C LYS A 109 25.67 9.49 -8.49
N ARG A 110 25.01 8.93 -7.49
CA ARG A 110 24.35 9.74 -6.45
C ARG A 110 25.35 10.34 -5.49
N LYS A 111 25.02 11.55 -5.01
CA LYS A 111 25.80 12.24 -3.97
C LYS A 111 25.31 11.90 -2.57
N ASP A 112 24.04 11.56 -2.46
CA ASP A 112 23.37 11.11 -1.25
C ASP A 112 23.43 9.58 -1.16
N HIS A 113 23.39 9.07 0.05
CA HIS A 113 23.39 7.64 0.33
C HIS A 113 22.02 7.25 0.89
N PRO A 114 21.15 6.60 0.10
CA PRO A 114 19.84 6.21 0.59
C PRO A 114 19.96 5.05 1.58
N GLU A 115 19.13 5.04 2.61
CA GLU A 115 19.01 3.92 3.55
C GLU A 115 18.34 2.69 2.88
N ALA A 116 17.45 2.93 1.93
CA ALA A 116 16.77 1.87 1.21
C ALA A 116 16.58 2.17 -0.28
N VAL A 117 16.56 1.11 -1.07
CA VAL A 117 16.23 1.12 -2.50
C VAL A 117 15.02 0.23 -2.74
N LEU A 118 13.92 0.82 -3.17
CA LEU A 118 12.79 0.08 -3.72
C LEU A 118 13.10 -0.27 -5.18
N LEU A 119 13.53 -1.49 -5.42
CA LEU A 119 13.92 -1.94 -6.76
C LEU A 119 12.74 -2.61 -7.44
N PHE A 120 12.18 -1.93 -8.44
CA PHE A 120 11.03 -2.40 -9.21
C PHE A 120 11.49 -3.18 -10.45
N THR A 121 11.20 -4.47 -10.45
CA THR A 121 11.28 -5.32 -11.65
C THR A 121 9.93 -5.36 -12.35
N VAL A 122 9.94 -5.64 -13.65
CA VAL A 122 8.73 -5.62 -14.50
C VAL A 122 8.47 -6.99 -15.13
N CYS A 123 7.36 -7.10 -15.86
CA CYS A 123 6.97 -8.35 -16.55
C CYS A 123 8.11 -8.96 -17.39
N LEU A 124 9.01 -8.15 -17.97
CA LEU A 124 10.13 -8.64 -18.77
C LEU A 124 11.00 -9.64 -18.00
N HIS A 125 11.30 -9.37 -16.73
CA HIS A 125 12.07 -10.28 -15.88
C HIS A 125 11.40 -11.65 -15.73
N HIS A 126 10.06 -11.68 -15.65
CA HIS A 126 9.31 -12.93 -15.58
C HIS A 126 9.28 -13.66 -16.92
N PHE A 127 9.11 -12.93 -18.04
CA PHE A 127 9.05 -13.52 -19.37
C PHE A 127 10.34 -14.23 -19.76
N VAL A 128 11.49 -13.66 -19.42
CA VAL A 128 12.78 -14.28 -19.71
C VAL A 128 13.28 -15.22 -18.59
N GLY A 129 12.52 -15.33 -17.49
CA GLY A 129 12.89 -16.20 -16.38
C GLY A 129 14.11 -15.74 -15.60
N SER A 130 14.29 -14.42 -15.43
CA SER A 130 15.43 -13.83 -14.72
C SER A 130 15.56 -14.36 -13.30
N ASN A 131 16.80 -14.60 -12.87
CA ASN A 131 17.14 -15.03 -11.53
C ASN A 131 17.17 -13.83 -10.56
N LEU A 132 15.99 -13.41 -10.09
CA LEU A 132 15.86 -12.27 -9.17
C LEU A 132 16.67 -12.48 -7.89
N ASN A 133 16.77 -13.69 -7.36
CA ASN A 133 17.56 -13.95 -6.15
C ASN A 133 19.06 -13.71 -6.37
N TYR A 134 19.57 -13.96 -7.57
CA TYR A 134 20.94 -13.62 -7.93
C TYR A 134 21.13 -12.10 -7.97
N ILE A 135 20.23 -11.38 -8.64
CA ILE A 135 20.28 -9.93 -8.74
C ILE A 135 20.35 -9.29 -7.33
N TYR A 136 19.42 -9.65 -6.45
CA TYR A 136 19.37 -9.04 -5.11
C TYR A 136 20.60 -9.40 -4.27
N ARG A 137 21.07 -10.65 -4.28
CA ARG A 137 22.29 -11.05 -3.55
C ARG A 137 23.51 -10.29 -4.02
N GLU A 138 23.65 -10.06 -5.32
CA GLU A 138 24.78 -9.34 -5.89
C GLU A 138 24.72 -7.86 -5.52
N LEU A 139 23.55 -7.24 -5.55
CA LEU A 139 23.36 -5.84 -5.13
C LEU A 139 23.60 -5.66 -3.63
N GLU A 140 23.07 -6.54 -2.80
CA GLU A 140 23.31 -6.55 -1.33
C GLU A 140 24.80 -6.75 -1.01
N HIS A 141 25.53 -7.54 -1.82
CA HIS A 141 26.97 -7.69 -1.68
C HIS A 141 27.75 -6.42 -2.05
N ARG A 142 27.34 -5.72 -3.12
CA ARG A 142 27.99 -4.47 -3.56
C ARG A 142 27.69 -3.29 -2.65
N PHE A 143 26.50 -3.27 -2.05
CA PHE A 143 25.98 -2.18 -1.22
C PHE A 143 25.44 -2.73 0.10
N PRO A 144 26.32 -3.21 1.01
CA PRO A 144 25.88 -3.88 2.24
C PRO A 144 25.14 -2.97 3.23
N ASP A 145 25.31 -1.65 3.08
CA ASP A 145 24.68 -0.65 3.95
C ASP A 145 23.31 -0.17 3.41
N ILE A 146 22.89 -0.66 2.25
CA ILE A 146 21.62 -0.30 1.64
C ILE A 146 20.62 -1.46 1.76
N CYS A 147 19.43 -1.18 2.26
CA CYS A 147 18.34 -2.14 2.28
C CYS A 147 17.63 -2.20 0.92
N PHE A 148 17.74 -3.32 0.19
CA PHE A 148 17.02 -3.52 -1.07
C PHE A 148 15.63 -4.12 -0.82
N ILE A 149 14.58 -3.34 -1.09
CA ILE A 149 13.19 -3.76 -0.98
C ILE A 149 12.74 -4.30 -2.35
N ARG A 150 12.25 -5.55 -2.35
CA ARG A 150 11.85 -6.27 -3.57
C ARG A 150 10.47 -5.81 -4.04
N CYS A 151 10.43 -5.06 -5.13
CA CYS A 151 9.22 -4.50 -5.68
C CYS A 151 8.93 -5.04 -7.08
N TYR A 152 7.64 -5.08 -7.43
CA TYR A 152 7.19 -5.66 -8.69
C TYR A 152 6.21 -4.73 -9.38
N MET A 153 6.45 -4.47 -10.66
CA MET A 153 5.53 -3.79 -11.56
C MET A 153 5.12 -4.75 -12.67
N ASP A 154 4.37 -5.79 -12.30
CA ASP A 154 4.05 -6.94 -13.16
C ASP A 154 2.56 -7.31 -13.22
N PRO A 155 1.65 -6.37 -13.54
CA PRO A 155 0.20 -6.63 -13.50
C PRO A 155 -0.25 -7.72 -14.47
N ILE A 156 0.48 -7.92 -15.56
CA ILE A 156 0.14 -8.92 -16.59
C ILE A 156 0.29 -10.35 -16.07
N MET A 157 1.20 -10.56 -15.13
CA MET A 157 1.49 -11.89 -14.58
C MET A 157 0.49 -12.33 -13.50
N GLN A 158 -0.45 -11.46 -13.13
CA GLN A 158 -1.35 -11.70 -12.01
C GLN A 158 -2.76 -12.04 -12.48
N LYS A 159 -3.01 -13.29 -12.78
CA LYS A 159 -4.38 -13.78 -12.95
C LYS A 159 -5.07 -14.04 -11.60
N HIS A 160 -4.32 -14.46 -10.60
CA HIS A 160 -4.79 -14.78 -9.25
C HIS A 160 -3.69 -14.43 -8.24
N GLY A 161 -4.06 -13.90 -7.07
CA GLY A 161 -3.13 -13.59 -5.99
C GLY A 161 -3.11 -12.12 -5.59
N LEU A 162 -2.02 -11.71 -4.94
CA LEU A 162 -1.87 -10.35 -4.42
C LEU A 162 -1.71 -9.33 -5.55
N THR A 163 -2.37 -8.19 -5.41
CA THR A 163 -2.19 -7.04 -6.30
C THR A 163 -0.77 -6.47 -6.17
N PRO A 164 -0.29 -5.67 -7.15
CA PRO A 164 0.99 -4.96 -7.03
C PRO A 164 1.10 -4.11 -5.76
N ASP A 165 0.03 -3.43 -5.39
CA ASP A 165 -0.05 -2.61 -4.17
C ASP A 165 0.09 -3.48 -2.90
N GLN A 166 -0.62 -4.59 -2.82
CA GLN A 166 -0.50 -5.53 -1.68
C GLN A 166 0.90 -6.13 -1.56
N LYS A 167 1.53 -6.48 -2.69
CA LYS A 167 2.92 -6.97 -2.72
C LYS A 167 3.90 -5.91 -2.25
N LEU A 168 3.72 -4.68 -2.71
CA LEU A 168 4.58 -3.56 -2.34
C LEU A 168 4.48 -3.28 -0.84
N ARG A 169 3.26 -3.14 -0.30
CA ARG A 169 3.06 -2.90 1.14
C ARG A 169 3.67 -4.00 1.98
N LYS A 170 3.50 -5.26 1.57
CA LYS A 170 4.17 -6.37 2.25
C LYS A 170 5.69 -6.22 2.21
N ALA A 171 6.27 -5.91 1.05
CA ALA A 171 7.72 -5.75 0.90
C ALA A 171 8.28 -4.57 1.71
N MET A 172 7.52 -3.47 1.82
CA MET A 172 7.90 -2.31 2.64
C MET A 172 8.00 -2.65 4.14
N TYR A 173 7.29 -3.68 4.60
CA TYR A 173 7.31 -4.11 6.00
C TYR A 173 8.37 -5.21 6.27
N ASP A 174 8.91 -5.85 5.24
CA ASP A 174 9.93 -6.89 5.38
C ASP A 174 11.22 -6.43 6.11
N PRO A 175 11.69 -5.16 5.99
CA PRO A 175 12.84 -4.66 6.74
C PRO A 175 12.64 -4.57 8.26
N LEU A 176 11.41 -4.56 8.75
CA LEU A 176 11.12 -4.45 10.18
C LEU A 176 11.70 -5.65 10.93
N LEU A 177 12.59 -5.41 11.87
CA LEU A 177 13.25 -6.45 12.65
C LEU A 177 12.51 -6.75 13.95
N GLY A 178 12.67 -7.97 14.46
CA GLY A 178 12.15 -8.34 15.78
C GLY A 178 12.81 -7.55 16.89
N CYS A 179 11.98 -7.01 17.78
CA CYS A 179 12.42 -6.32 18.99
C CYS A 179 11.43 -6.57 20.12
N GLU A 180 11.79 -6.25 21.35
CA GLU A 180 10.84 -6.26 22.46
C GLU A 180 9.74 -5.21 22.21
N PRO A 181 8.44 -5.59 22.30
CA PRO A 181 7.34 -4.67 22.12
C PRO A 181 7.26 -3.68 23.27
N ASP A 182 6.97 -2.44 22.95
CA ASP A 182 6.55 -1.46 23.92
C ASP A 182 5.06 -1.64 24.22
N ALA A 183 4.74 -1.99 25.47
CA ALA A 183 3.37 -2.28 25.93
C ALA A 183 2.38 -1.10 25.73
N LYS A 184 2.88 0.12 25.55
CA LYS A 184 2.11 1.34 25.33
C LYS A 184 2.27 1.93 23.92
N THR A 185 2.75 1.17 22.98
CA THR A 185 2.88 1.58 21.60
C THR A 185 2.04 0.71 20.67
N VAL A 186 1.30 1.35 19.77
CA VAL A 186 0.52 0.72 18.69
C VAL A 186 1.07 1.20 17.36
N SER A 187 1.21 0.30 16.39
CA SER A 187 1.69 0.63 15.05
C SER A 187 0.57 0.48 14.02
N VAL A 188 0.32 1.53 13.23
CA VAL A 188 -0.71 1.58 12.19
C VAL A 188 -0.05 1.51 10.82
N PHE A 189 -0.47 0.53 10.03
CA PHE A 189 0.02 0.24 8.69
C PHE A 189 -1.05 0.51 7.63
N GLY A 190 -0.67 0.40 6.37
CA GLY A 190 -1.56 0.24 5.22
C GLY A 190 -2.19 1.49 4.66
N SER A 191 -2.43 2.53 5.44
CA SER A 191 -2.97 3.79 4.95
C SER A 191 -1.92 4.61 4.18
N ASP A 192 -2.37 5.44 3.26
CA ASP A 192 -1.54 6.44 2.59
C ASP A 192 -1.46 7.76 3.37
N PHE A 193 -2.29 7.91 4.38
CA PHE A 193 -2.38 9.09 5.24
C PHE A 193 -2.37 8.68 6.71
N VAL A 194 -1.87 9.56 7.56
CA VAL A 194 -2.03 9.42 9.01
C VAL A 194 -3.51 9.49 9.38
N LEU A 195 -3.91 8.76 10.40
CA LEU A 195 -5.26 8.85 10.93
C LEU A 195 -5.52 10.26 11.46
N ASP A 196 -6.74 10.75 11.26
CA ASP A 196 -7.15 12.03 11.85
C ASP A 196 -7.02 11.99 13.38
N GLU A 197 -6.59 13.11 13.98
CA GLU A 197 -6.43 13.21 15.44
C GLU A 197 -7.73 13.02 16.22
N ASN A 198 -8.87 13.29 15.55
CA ASN A 198 -10.20 13.11 16.11
C ASN A 198 -10.81 11.75 15.77
N SER A 199 -10.09 10.88 15.06
CA SER A 199 -10.57 9.53 14.79
C SER A 199 -10.81 8.76 16.07
N ASP A 200 -11.82 7.89 16.09
CA ASP A 200 -12.17 7.08 17.26
C ASP A 200 -10.99 6.26 17.76
N ILE A 201 -10.21 5.70 16.85
CA ILE A 201 -9.01 4.93 17.17
C ILE A 201 -7.99 5.79 17.93
N LYS A 202 -7.61 6.95 17.39
CA LYS A 202 -6.62 7.84 18.05
C LYS A 202 -7.12 8.38 19.37
N ARG A 203 -8.36 8.81 19.43
CA ARG A 203 -8.97 9.33 20.68
C ARG A 203 -8.99 8.26 21.77
N LEU A 204 -9.34 7.01 21.42
CA LEU A 204 -9.34 5.89 22.35
C LEU A 204 -7.91 5.57 22.82
N LEU A 205 -6.95 5.44 21.93
CA LEU A 205 -5.56 5.16 22.27
C LEU A 205 -4.94 6.26 23.13
N LYS A 206 -5.19 7.52 22.82
CA LYS A 206 -4.73 8.69 23.59
C LYS A 206 -5.32 8.73 25.00
N ARG A 207 -6.60 8.37 25.16
CA ARG A 207 -7.26 8.29 26.48
C ARG A 207 -6.50 7.37 27.45
N TYR A 208 -5.86 6.32 26.92
CA TYR A 208 -5.14 5.31 27.71
C TYR A 208 -3.62 5.43 27.59
N ASP A 209 -3.12 6.60 27.20
CA ASP A 209 -1.70 6.93 27.09
C ASP A 209 -0.91 5.99 26.15
N TYR A 210 -1.52 5.55 25.06
CA TYR A 210 -0.82 4.83 24.01
C TYR A 210 -0.15 5.79 23.04
N LYS A 211 1.11 5.49 22.70
CA LYS A 211 1.80 6.08 21.56
C LYS A 211 1.34 5.40 20.27
N VAL A 212 1.03 6.19 19.26
CA VAL A 212 0.67 5.67 17.93
C VAL A 212 1.80 5.98 16.97
N LEU A 213 2.36 4.93 16.37
CA LEU A 213 3.29 5.02 15.26
C LEU A 213 2.52 4.76 13.96
N GLU A 214 2.69 5.62 12.97
CA GLU A 214 1.96 5.53 11.71
C GLU A 214 2.93 5.58 10.55
N LEU A 215 2.86 4.61 9.65
CA LEU A 215 3.78 4.53 8.51
C LEU A 215 3.86 5.82 7.69
N PRO A 216 2.74 6.46 7.29
CA PRO A 216 2.79 7.71 6.53
C PRO A 216 3.36 8.90 7.31
N GLY A 217 3.47 8.77 8.63
CA GLY A 217 4.05 9.77 9.51
C GLY A 217 5.56 9.65 9.69
N CYS A 218 6.17 8.53 9.28
CA CYS A 218 7.60 8.29 9.41
C CYS A 218 8.40 9.23 8.49
N LYS A 219 9.37 9.93 9.05
CA LYS A 219 10.23 10.88 8.33
C LYS A 219 11.64 10.36 8.13
N THR A 220 12.06 9.39 8.94
CA THR A 220 13.37 8.76 8.87
C THR A 220 13.24 7.24 8.76
N TRP A 221 14.27 6.62 8.19
CA TRP A 221 14.37 5.17 8.11
C TRP A 221 14.28 4.51 9.49
N GLN A 222 14.90 5.12 10.50
CA GLN A 222 14.82 4.60 11.87
C GLN A 222 13.39 4.65 12.43
N GLU A 223 12.61 5.69 12.15
CA GLU A 223 11.20 5.76 12.57
C GLU A 223 10.36 4.66 11.90
N LEU A 224 10.66 4.33 10.64
CA LEU A 224 10.05 3.18 9.98
C LEU A 224 10.44 1.87 10.67
N LEU A 225 11.70 1.65 10.98
CA LEU A 225 12.15 0.46 11.71
C LEU A 225 11.51 0.36 13.10
N ASP A 226 11.32 1.49 13.77
CA ASP A 226 10.67 1.58 15.09
C ASP A 226 9.20 1.16 15.07
N MET A 227 8.56 1.09 13.88
CA MET A 227 7.21 0.51 13.75
C MET A 227 7.13 -0.92 14.30
N SER A 228 8.23 -1.64 14.35
CA SER A 228 8.30 -2.99 14.96
C SER A 228 8.06 -3.02 16.47
N ARG A 229 8.16 -1.86 17.16
CA ARG A 229 7.97 -1.73 18.61
C ARG A 229 6.52 -1.83 19.07
N GLY A 230 5.55 -1.69 18.16
CA GLY A 230 4.14 -1.82 18.52
C GLY A 230 3.80 -3.15 19.18
N CYS A 231 3.08 -3.12 20.31
CA CYS A 231 2.53 -4.31 20.93
C CYS A 231 1.31 -4.86 20.17
N LEU A 232 0.66 -3.99 19.39
CA LEU A 232 -0.45 -4.28 18.51
C LEU A 232 -0.20 -3.61 17.15
N PHE A 233 -0.41 -4.36 16.08
CA PHE A 233 -0.38 -3.85 14.71
C PHE A 233 -1.81 -3.66 14.22
N ILE A 234 -2.10 -2.49 13.68
CA ILE A 234 -3.42 -2.14 13.13
C ILE A 234 -3.26 -1.79 11.65
N ASP A 235 -4.23 -2.20 10.86
CA ASP A 235 -4.39 -1.76 9.49
C ASP A 235 -5.84 -1.33 9.25
N CYS A 236 -6.00 -0.17 8.60
CA CYS A 236 -7.30 0.40 8.26
C CYS A 236 -7.57 0.36 6.75
N TYR A 237 -6.62 -0.12 5.94
CA TYR A 237 -6.71 -0.09 4.49
C TYR A 237 -6.64 -1.51 3.89
N PRO A 238 -7.56 -1.88 2.98
CA PRO A 238 -7.66 -3.26 2.50
C PRO A 238 -6.38 -3.81 1.86
N ALA A 239 -5.63 -2.96 1.14
CA ALA A 239 -4.41 -3.38 0.47
C ALA A 239 -3.24 -3.63 1.45
N GLY A 240 -3.25 -3.00 2.62
CA GLY A 240 -2.22 -3.17 3.64
C GLY A 240 -2.39 -4.43 4.49
N LYS A 241 -3.64 -4.86 4.67
CA LYS A 241 -4.02 -5.96 5.58
C LYS A 241 -3.12 -7.18 5.47
N TYR A 242 -2.92 -7.70 4.25
CA TYR A 242 -2.12 -8.90 4.04
C TYR A 242 -0.67 -8.74 4.50
N GLY A 243 -0.04 -7.61 4.14
CA GLY A 243 1.33 -7.30 4.53
C GLY A 243 1.48 -7.14 6.04
N MET A 244 0.56 -6.42 6.67
CA MET A 244 0.53 -6.21 8.12
C MET A 244 0.35 -7.53 8.88
N GLU A 245 -0.60 -8.38 8.50
CA GLU A 245 -0.83 -9.68 9.12
C GLU A 245 0.39 -10.60 8.98
N ALA A 246 1.01 -10.64 7.79
CA ALA A 246 2.23 -11.43 7.56
C ALA A 246 3.38 -10.94 8.46
N GLN A 247 3.54 -9.62 8.57
CA GLN A 247 4.56 -9.02 9.42
C GLN A 247 4.30 -9.26 10.91
N ALA A 248 3.06 -9.09 11.34
CA ALA A 248 2.66 -9.39 12.72
C ALA A 248 2.95 -10.84 13.09
N GLY A 249 2.61 -11.79 12.22
CA GLY A 249 2.92 -13.21 12.42
C GLY A 249 4.42 -13.46 12.52
N ARG A 250 5.25 -12.84 11.65
CA ARG A 250 6.71 -12.98 11.67
C ARG A 250 7.35 -12.44 12.96
N LEU A 251 6.81 -11.35 13.50
CA LEU A 251 7.32 -10.70 14.72
C LEU A 251 6.63 -11.16 16.01
N GLY A 252 5.67 -12.09 15.93
CA GLY A 252 4.92 -12.55 17.10
C GLY A 252 4.04 -11.45 17.72
N ARG A 253 3.48 -10.55 16.90
CA ARG A 253 2.60 -9.47 17.34
C ARG A 253 1.14 -9.83 17.14
N LYS A 254 0.27 -9.26 17.98
CA LYS A 254 -1.17 -9.23 17.69
C LYS A 254 -1.43 -8.29 16.53
N SER A 255 -2.44 -8.59 15.72
CA SER A 255 -2.87 -7.73 14.63
C SER A 255 -4.38 -7.56 14.61
N LEU A 256 -4.84 -6.37 14.19
CA LEU A 256 -6.24 -6.05 13.96
C LEU A 256 -6.41 -5.36 12.60
N TYR A 257 -7.45 -5.76 11.89
CA TYR A 257 -7.90 -5.05 10.70
C TYR A 257 -9.18 -4.29 11.03
N LEU A 258 -9.10 -2.96 11.02
CA LEU A 258 -10.16 -2.02 11.39
C LEU A 258 -10.44 -1.08 10.21
N PRO A 259 -11.16 -1.52 9.17
CA PRO A 259 -11.29 -0.79 7.91
C PRO A 259 -12.09 0.53 8.00
N GLY A 260 -12.62 0.84 9.17
CA GLY A 260 -13.59 1.94 9.29
C GLY A 260 -14.95 1.57 8.68
N SER A 261 -15.98 2.29 9.08
CA SER A 261 -17.36 2.05 8.60
C SER A 261 -18.19 3.33 8.73
N PHE A 262 -19.28 3.39 7.96
CA PHE A 262 -20.38 4.35 8.16
C PHE A 262 -21.57 3.71 8.91
N ASP A 263 -21.47 2.44 9.26
CA ASP A 263 -22.44 1.69 10.06
C ASP A 263 -22.03 1.74 11.53
N TYR A 264 -22.88 2.27 12.40
CA TYR A 264 -22.58 2.45 13.82
C TYR A 264 -22.39 1.11 14.55
N ASP A 265 -23.08 0.06 14.19
CA ASP A 265 -22.92 -1.25 14.81
C ASP A 265 -21.55 -1.85 14.44
N GLU A 266 -21.11 -1.67 13.20
CA GLU A 266 -19.78 -2.11 12.79
C GLU A 266 -18.67 -1.27 13.44
N ILE A 267 -18.85 0.05 13.60
CA ILE A 267 -17.93 0.92 14.35
C ILE A 267 -17.80 0.45 15.80
N ARG A 268 -18.92 0.21 16.48
CA ARG A 268 -18.95 -0.31 17.86
C ARG A 268 -18.19 -1.63 17.99
N LYS A 269 -18.42 -2.54 17.06
CA LYS A 269 -17.73 -3.83 17.01
C LYS A 269 -16.22 -3.67 16.81
N GLN A 270 -15.77 -2.78 15.94
CA GLN A 270 -14.35 -2.52 15.71
C GLN A 270 -13.69 -1.88 16.95
N LEU A 271 -14.35 -0.93 17.60
CA LEU A 271 -13.86 -0.33 18.84
C LEU A 271 -13.76 -1.36 19.96
N LYS A 272 -14.77 -2.26 20.09
CA LYS A 272 -14.69 -3.38 21.03
C LYS A 272 -13.51 -4.30 20.74
N GLN A 273 -13.27 -4.65 19.48
CA GLN A 273 -12.10 -5.46 19.11
C GLN A 273 -10.78 -4.80 19.54
N LEU A 274 -10.69 -3.48 19.42
CA LEU A 274 -9.52 -2.71 19.82
C LEU A 274 -9.33 -2.72 21.33
N THR A 275 -10.40 -2.47 22.12
CA THR A 275 -10.33 -2.52 23.57
C THR A 275 -9.97 -3.93 24.08
N ASP A 276 -10.59 -4.97 23.53
CA ASP A 276 -10.31 -6.36 23.88
C ASP A 276 -8.85 -6.74 23.59
N ALA A 277 -8.31 -6.35 22.43
CA ALA A 277 -6.93 -6.66 22.05
C ALA A 277 -5.89 -6.05 22.98
N LEU A 278 -6.18 -4.84 23.49
CA LEU A 278 -5.32 -4.08 24.39
C LEU A 278 -5.61 -4.34 25.89
N GLY A 279 -6.65 -5.13 26.21
CA GLY A 279 -7.09 -5.36 27.59
C GLY A 279 -7.61 -4.09 28.27
N LEU A 280 -8.24 -3.20 27.51
CA LEU A 280 -8.82 -1.94 27.99
C LEU A 280 -10.27 -2.14 28.43
N PRO A 281 -10.80 -1.26 29.31
CA PRO A 281 -12.22 -1.21 29.59
C PRO A 281 -13.03 -1.01 28.31
N GLU A 282 -14.15 -1.71 28.21
CA GLU A 282 -15.10 -1.53 27.13
C GLU A 282 -15.74 -0.13 27.21
N LEU A 283 -16.02 0.49 26.05
CA LEU A 283 -16.75 1.74 26.01
C LEU A 283 -18.18 1.52 26.48
N THR A 284 -18.68 2.44 27.29
CA THR A 284 -20.06 2.37 27.79
C THR A 284 -21.07 2.75 26.71
N GLU A 285 -22.29 2.25 26.80
CA GLU A 285 -23.37 2.60 25.88
C GLU A 285 -23.65 4.11 25.86
N ASP A 286 -23.52 4.81 26.99
CA ASP A 286 -23.68 6.27 27.07
C ASP A 286 -22.56 7.03 26.31
N GLU A 287 -21.35 6.50 26.29
CA GLU A 287 -20.24 7.08 25.51
C GLU A 287 -20.49 6.90 24.01
N LEU A 288 -20.82 5.67 23.61
CA LEU A 288 -21.13 5.35 22.22
C LEU A 288 -22.33 6.13 21.69
N ALA A 289 -23.38 6.28 22.48
CA ALA A 289 -24.56 7.07 22.12
C ALA A 289 -24.24 8.56 21.91
N ARG A 290 -23.41 9.14 22.78
CA ARG A 290 -22.98 10.55 22.64
C ARG A 290 -22.14 10.77 21.38
N GLU A 291 -21.25 9.84 21.03
CA GLU A 291 -20.46 9.94 19.82
C GLU A 291 -21.35 9.82 18.57
N GLN A 292 -22.31 8.91 18.59
CA GLN A 292 -23.29 8.79 17.52
C GLN A 292 -24.13 10.05 17.35
N GLU A 293 -24.63 10.65 18.44
CA GLU A 293 -25.41 11.89 18.41
C GLU A 293 -24.58 13.03 17.80
N SER A 294 -23.31 13.16 18.19
CA SER A 294 -22.39 14.14 17.61
C SER A 294 -22.20 13.96 16.10
N CYS A 295 -22.09 12.72 15.62
CA CYS A 295 -22.02 12.42 14.18
C CYS A 295 -23.32 12.80 13.46
N GLU A 296 -24.47 12.46 14.02
CA GLU A 296 -25.78 12.80 13.43
C GLU A 296 -26.01 14.30 13.34
N GLU A 297 -25.59 15.06 14.36
CA GLU A 297 -25.62 16.53 14.32
C GLU A 297 -24.75 17.09 13.21
N ALA A 298 -23.53 16.57 13.04
CA ALA A 298 -22.62 17.00 11.97
C ALA A 298 -23.21 16.68 10.57
N LEU A 299 -23.77 15.48 10.40
CA LEU A 299 -24.46 15.09 9.18
C LEU A 299 -25.68 15.97 8.89
N ALA A 300 -26.49 16.31 9.91
CA ALA A 300 -27.62 17.22 9.75
C ALA A 300 -27.18 18.61 9.30
N LYS A 301 -26.10 19.14 9.87
CA LYS A 301 -25.51 20.42 9.44
C LYS A 301 -25.03 20.37 7.99
N ALA A 302 -24.33 19.31 7.60
CA ALA A 302 -23.86 19.12 6.23
C ALA A 302 -25.03 19.01 5.25
N LYS A 303 -26.06 18.24 5.59
CA LYS A 303 -27.27 18.10 4.78
C LYS A 303 -27.99 19.44 4.57
N ASN A 304 -28.08 20.26 5.61
CA ASN A 304 -28.66 21.61 5.51
C ASN A 304 -27.86 22.54 4.61
N LEU A 305 -26.51 22.42 4.61
CA LEU A 305 -25.65 23.20 3.73
C LEU A 305 -25.76 22.76 2.26
N ILE A 306 -25.86 21.47 2.01
CA ILE A 306 -26.00 20.91 0.66
C ILE A 306 -27.40 21.22 0.09
N GLY A 307 -28.44 21.16 0.93
CA GLY A 307 -29.82 21.39 0.52
C GLY A 307 -30.24 20.42 -0.61
N ASP A 308 -30.85 20.96 -1.64
CA ASP A 308 -31.29 20.21 -2.83
C ASP A 308 -30.24 20.17 -3.95
N MET A 309 -28.98 20.49 -3.66
CA MET A 309 -27.89 20.43 -4.64
C MET A 309 -27.69 18.98 -5.08
N PRO A 310 -27.71 18.69 -6.40
CA PRO A 310 -27.42 17.37 -6.89
C PRO A 310 -25.97 17.01 -6.59
N VAL A 311 -25.78 15.91 -5.89
CA VAL A 311 -24.45 15.34 -5.57
C VAL A 311 -24.27 14.08 -6.40
N THR A 312 -23.19 14.02 -7.17
CA THR A 312 -22.82 12.86 -8.00
C THR A 312 -21.58 12.18 -7.45
#